data_2d33447d5bb1594bea973c2d3906ef7f
#
_entry.id   2d33447d5bb1594bea973c2d3906ef7f
#
_cell.length_a   1.000
_cell.length_b   1.000
_cell.length_c   1.000
_cell.angle_alpha   90.00
_cell.angle_beta   90.00
_cell.angle_gamma   90.00
#
_symmetry.space_group_name_H-M   'P 1'
#
loop_
_entity.id
_entity.type
_entity.pdbx_description
1 polymer ?
#
loop_
_entity_poly.entity_id
_entity_poly.type
_entity_poly.pdbx_seq_one_letter_code
_entity_poly.pdbx_strand_id
1 'polypeptide(L)'
;MMRCQIVSSSRAGRAPRAVFLWLASLVALGWLFVGGAAAQGGGELRFCLRSEPKTFDPLKVEDDASESIRYLTGGVLVRMNRQTQALEPGLAQSWEVSKDGRGIAFKLRSGIAFSDGTPFSAEDVAYTVQQLMDPALHSPTGDSFRSGPGNVETKIISPTQISITFPAAVAGLDRLFDQVAIVSAHSPKKEMAVLGPFVVADYKAGASVLLKRNPNYWKSDAQGRKLPYLDSIELDIQANRDVEMLRFKRGEIDLINSLDSEYFDKLAATSPQQVRDAGPSLDSEQMWFNEVAKAPIPAYKRAWFRSQNFRRAISEAINRDDLSRVVYHGHAQPAVGPVSPANKFWFNGKLKAEPYSPDAALKTLQADGFRLDSGVLKDRDGNAVVFSIITNAGNKSREQMAVMIQEDLQKIGVQVNVVTLDFPSLIARMTQTFDYEAILLGLTNVDLDPNGEMNLWLSSSDNHQWNPEQKTPETPWEAEIDKLMRAQASSADAAKRKEAFDRVQEIVYEQAPFIFLINKNALSAVSPAVHGAHPVILHPQTFWNAEQLTAGK
;
A
#
# COMPACT_ATOMS: atom_id res chain seq x y z
N MET A 1 -69.64 29.71 -11.32
CA MET A 1 -71.07 29.65 -10.93
C MET A 1 -71.14 29.38 -9.44
N MET A 2 -71.66 30.34 -8.80
CA MET A 2 -72.66 30.42 -7.72
C MET A 2 -72.26 29.74 -6.41
N ARG A 3 -71.94 30.57 -5.44
CA ARG A 3 -72.78 31.31 -4.45
C ARG A 3 -73.08 30.42 -3.25
N CYS A 4 -72.59 30.86 -2.08
CA CYS A 4 -73.24 31.76 -1.10
C CYS A 4 -74.12 30.97 -0.12
N GLN A 5 -74.18 31.13 1.16
CA GLN A 5 -74.15 32.26 2.13
C GLN A 5 -74.32 31.63 3.51
N ILE A 6 -73.62 32.00 4.54
CA ILE A 6 -73.95 33.03 5.60
C ILE A 6 -75.18 32.71 6.45
N VAL A 7 -74.98 32.76 7.77
CA VAL A 7 -75.72 33.54 8.81
C VAL A 7 -75.63 32.80 10.15
N SER A 8 -74.90 33.19 11.14
CA SER A 8 -75.03 34.20 12.21
C SER A 8 -76.16 33.90 13.25
N SER A 9 -75.81 33.99 14.49
CA SER A 9 -76.18 34.89 15.58
C SER A 9 -76.22 34.14 16.91
N SER A 10 -75.52 34.50 17.89
CA SER A 10 -75.56 35.56 18.89
C SER A 10 -76.40 35.24 20.13
N ARG A 11 -75.80 35.55 21.25
CA ARG A 11 -76.25 36.08 22.55
C ARG A 11 -75.98 35.16 23.73
N ALA A 12 -75.06 35.42 24.58
CA ALA A 12 -75.03 36.38 25.72
C ALA A 12 -75.85 35.90 26.94
N GLY A 13 -75.17 35.74 28.07
CA GLY A 13 -75.78 35.56 29.39
C GLY A 13 -74.72 35.45 30.52
N ARG A 14 -74.50 36.48 31.16
CA ARG A 14 -73.92 36.92 32.45
C ARG A 14 -73.61 35.85 33.52
N ALA A 15 -72.51 36.09 34.19
CA ALA A 15 -72.03 35.57 35.47
C ALA A 15 -73.00 35.86 36.66
N PRO A 16 -72.77 35.39 37.90
CA PRO A 16 -71.55 35.65 38.69
C PRO A 16 -71.12 34.61 39.77
N ARG A 17 -69.88 34.79 40.22
CA ARG A 17 -69.32 34.63 41.56
C ARG A 17 -69.60 33.38 42.40
N ALA A 18 -68.51 32.64 42.73
CA ALA A 18 -68.11 32.40 44.12
C ALA A 18 -66.69 31.83 44.18
N VAL A 19 -65.91 32.39 45.00
CA VAL A 19 -64.55 32.09 45.47
C VAL A 19 -64.55 30.77 46.23
N PHE A 20 -63.60 29.86 45.97
CA PHE A 20 -62.95 29.08 47.02
C PHE A 20 -61.54 28.66 46.59
N LEU A 21 -60.60 29.12 47.39
CA LEU A 21 -59.19 28.73 47.39
C LEU A 21 -59.07 27.23 47.70
N TRP A 22 -58.33 26.52 46.86
CA TRP A 22 -57.55 25.34 47.27
C TRP A 22 -56.21 25.38 46.53
N LEU A 23 -55.14 25.63 47.32
CA LEU A 23 -53.77 25.36 46.96
C LEU A 23 -53.60 23.86 46.77
N ALA A 24 -53.38 23.44 45.56
CA ALA A 24 -52.79 22.13 45.27
C ALA A 24 -51.49 22.36 44.51
N SER A 25 -50.38 22.23 45.26
CA SER A 25 -49.02 22.23 44.76
C SER A 25 -48.80 21.06 43.78
N LEU A 26 -48.90 21.33 42.51
CA LEU A 26 -48.42 20.41 41.45
C LEU A 26 -46.90 20.60 41.36
N VAL A 27 -46.14 19.76 42.07
CA VAL A 27 -44.72 19.49 41.83
C VAL A 27 -44.67 18.81 40.46
N ALA A 28 -44.48 19.57 39.42
CA ALA A 28 -44.07 19.05 38.13
C ALA A 28 -42.64 18.54 38.31
N LEU A 29 -42.49 17.23 38.59
CA LEU A 29 -41.25 16.50 38.43
C LEU A 29 -40.90 16.54 36.93
N GLY A 30 -40.19 17.58 36.54
CA GLY A 30 -39.45 17.57 35.28
C GLY A 30 -38.45 16.42 35.32
N TRP A 31 -38.80 15.29 34.73
CA TRP A 31 -37.83 14.31 34.33
C TRP A 31 -36.95 14.95 33.26
N LEU A 32 -35.87 15.62 33.71
CA LEU A 32 -34.71 15.77 32.88
C LEU A 32 -34.27 14.36 32.46
N PHE A 33 -34.74 13.94 31.30
CA PHE A 33 -34.00 12.97 30.52
C PHE A 33 -32.65 13.63 30.20
N VAL A 34 -31.74 13.58 31.13
CA VAL A 34 -30.32 13.55 30.83
C VAL A 34 -30.19 12.25 30.05
N GLY A 35 -30.38 12.34 28.73
CA GLY A 35 -29.93 11.34 27.81
C GLY A 35 -28.44 11.17 28.11
N GLY A 36 -28.14 10.24 29.00
CA GLY A 36 -26.80 9.72 29.10
C GLY A 36 -26.47 9.30 27.69
N ALA A 37 -25.61 10.06 27.02
CA ALA A 37 -24.86 9.53 25.91
C ALA A 37 -24.20 8.27 26.54
N ALA A 38 -24.82 7.13 26.30
CA ALA A 38 -24.17 5.88 26.52
C ALA A 38 -22.84 6.08 25.79
N ALA A 39 -21.75 6.11 26.56
CA ALA A 39 -20.42 6.00 25.98
C ALA A 39 -20.53 4.74 25.15
N GLN A 40 -20.67 4.91 23.83
CA GLN A 40 -20.53 3.80 22.92
C GLN A 40 -19.12 3.30 23.17
N GLY A 41 -18.99 2.30 24.04
CA GLY A 41 -17.78 1.54 24.22
C GLY A 41 -17.40 1.09 22.82
N GLY A 42 -16.20 1.44 22.35
CA GLY A 42 -15.80 1.18 20.97
C GLY A 42 -15.57 -0.30 20.69
N GLY A 43 -15.60 -1.15 21.71
CA GLY A 43 -15.44 -2.58 21.61
C GLY A 43 -13.97 -3.00 21.34
N GLU A 44 -13.80 -4.29 21.08
CA GLU A 44 -12.52 -4.90 20.72
C GLU A 44 -12.56 -5.34 19.26
N LEU A 45 -11.54 -4.92 18.48
CA LEU A 45 -11.33 -5.36 17.12
C LEU A 45 -10.31 -6.50 17.10
N ARG A 46 -10.57 -7.57 16.36
CA ARG A 46 -9.67 -8.72 16.24
C ARG A 46 -9.37 -9.04 14.80
N PHE A 47 -8.09 -9.23 14.49
CA PHE A 47 -7.65 -9.74 13.19
C PHE A 47 -6.28 -10.42 13.28
N CYS A 48 -5.88 -11.09 12.18
CA CYS A 48 -4.65 -11.85 12.17
C CYS A 48 -3.47 -11.07 11.57
N LEU A 49 -2.30 -11.20 12.19
CA LEU A 49 -0.99 -10.98 11.57
C LEU A 49 -0.51 -12.30 10.97
N ARG A 50 0.06 -12.26 9.77
CA ARG A 50 0.53 -13.47 9.05
C ARG A 50 1.87 -13.99 9.55
N SER A 51 2.60 -13.17 10.27
CA SER A 51 3.89 -13.51 10.87
C SER A 51 4.01 -12.81 12.22
N GLU A 52 4.95 -13.27 13.01
CA GLU A 52 5.34 -12.59 14.23
C GLU A 52 6.03 -11.26 13.90
N PRO A 53 5.74 -10.16 14.63
CA PRO A 53 6.45 -8.90 14.44
C PRO A 53 7.92 -9.06 14.87
N LYS A 54 8.83 -8.65 14.00
CA LYS A 54 10.28 -8.69 14.30
C LYS A 54 10.70 -7.64 15.32
N THR A 55 9.96 -6.53 15.39
CA THR A 55 10.27 -5.41 16.27
C THR A 55 9.04 -4.62 16.66
N PHE A 56 9.11 -3.97 17.83
CA PHE A 56 8.19 -2.91 18.26
C PHE A 56 8.82 -1.52 18.18
N ASP A 57 10.12 -1.43 17.84
CA ASP A 57 10.80 -0.18 17.61
C ASP A 57 10.32 0.41 16.28
N PRO A 58 9.60 1.55 16.28
CA PRO A 58 8.99 2.09 15.06
C PRO A 58 9.99 2.60 14.02
N LEU A 59 11.27 2.74 14.41
CA LEU A 59 12.33 3.18 13.50
C LEU A 59 13.07 2.02 12.82
N LYS A 60 12.79 0.75 13.19
CA LYS A 60 13.46 -0.48 12.70
C LYS A 60 12.53 -1.42 11.94
N VAL A 61 11.40 -0.93 11.49
CA VAL A 61 10.36 -1.75 10.85
C VAL A 61 10.79 -2.18 9.45
N GLU A 62 10.74 -3.52 9.20
CA GLU A 62 11.11 -4.16 7.93
C GLU A 62 10.06 -5.16 7.42
N ASP A 63 9.04 -5.48 8.25
CA ASP A 63 8.05 -6.51 7.93
C ASP A 63 6.62 -6.01 8.16
N ASP A 64 5.64 -6.64 7.48
CA ASP A 64 4.22 -6.26 7.53
C ASP A 64 3.61 -6.29 8.93
N ALA A 65 4.02 -7.24 9.77
CA ALA A 65 3.48 -7.36 11.12
C ALA A 65 3.94 -6.21 12.01
N SER A 66 5.25 -5.90 11.98
CA SER A 66 5.83 -4.74 12.66
C SER A 66 5.25 -3.43 12.12
N GLU A 67 5.05 -3.31 10.78
CA GLU A 67 4.43 -2.15 10.14
C GLU A 67 2.98 -1.94 10.59
N SER A 68 2.19 -3.00 10.70
CA SER A 68 0.82 -2.92 11.20
C SER A 68 0.77 -2.34 12.62
N ILE A 69 1.69 -2.76 13.49
CA ILE A 69 1.79 -2.23 14.85
C ILE A 69 2.26 -0.78 14.84
N ARG A 70 3.31 -0.46 14.07
CA ARG A 70 3.78 0.93 13.91
C ARG A 70 2.66 1.85 13.42
N TYR A 71 1.86 1.41 12.46
CA TYR A 71 0.74 2.18 11.92
C TYR A 71 -0.31 2.49 13.00
N LEU A 72 -0.62 1.52 13.86
CA LEU A 72 -1.62 1.65 14.92
C LEU A 72 -1.12 2.41 16.16
N THR A 73 0.19 2.41 16.42
CA THR A 73 0.78 3.01 17.63
C THR A 73 1.56 4.29 17.35
N GLY A 74 2.09 4.47 16.15
CA GLY A 74 2.97 5.58 15.80
C GLY A 74 2.22 6.89 15.54
N GLY A 75 2.73 7.98 16.09
CA GLY A 75 2.33 9.33 15.72
C GLY A 75 3.28 9.89 14.66
N VAL A 76 2.74 10.43 13.57
CA VAL A 76 3.49 10.98 12.44
C VAL A 76 3.21 12.48 12.26
N LEU A 77 4.16 13.22 11.67
CA LEU A 77 3.97 14.66 11.43
C LEU A 77 2.89 14.92 10.39
N VAL A 78 2.89 14.14 9.34
CA VAL A 78 1.96 14.18 8.20
C VAL A 78 1.38 12.79 8.02
N ARG A 79 0.12 12.66 7.68
CA ARG A 79 -0.54 11.38 7.41
C ARG A 79 -1.09 11.37 5.99
N MET A 80 -0.78 10.34 5.23
CA MET A 80 -1.45 10.10 3.96
C MET A 80 -2.83 9.49 4.22
N ASN A 81 -3.87 10.15 3.72
CA ASN A 81 -5.22 9.57 3.67
C ASN A 81 -5.24 8.45 2.63
N ARG A 82 -5.49 7.23 3.08
CA ARG A 82 -5.41 6.03 2.20
C ARG A 82 -6.52 5.98 1.14
N GLN A 83 -7.61 6.72 1.34
CA GLN A 83 -8.72 6.78 0.39
C GLN A 83 -8.50 7.84 -0.70
N THR A 84 -8.06 9.04 -0.29
CA THR A 84 -7.89 10.19 -1.21
C THR A 84 -6.49 10.27 -1.81
N GLN A 85 -5.48 9.63 -1.17
CA GLN A 85 -4.05 9.73 -1.46
C GLN A 85 -3.45 11.13 -1.23
N ALA A 86 -4.19 11.99 -0.56
CA ALA A 86 -3.74 13.31 -0.15
C ALA A 86 -3.04 13.28 1.20
N LEU A 87 -2.09 14.21 1.41
CA LEU A 87 -1.47 14.40 2.71
C LEU A 87 -2.36 15.25 3.63
N GLU A 88 -2.48 14.82 4.87
CA GLU A 88 -3.28 15.49 5.92
C GLU A 88 -2.41 15.83 7.13
N PRO A 89 -2.76 16.88 7.87
CA PRO A 89 -2.09 17.23 9.11
C PRO A 89 -2.18 16.13 10.18
N GLY A 90 -1.02 15.64 10.63
CA GLY A 90 -0.87 14.76 11.78
C GLY A 90 -0.48 15.54 13.04
N LEU A 91 0.69 15.24 13.62
CA LEU A 91 1.27 16.00 14.73
C LEU A 91 1.68 17.43 14.31
N ALA A 92 1.96 17.65 13.03
CA ALA A 92 2.07 18.99 12.47
C ALA A 92 0.68 19.53 12.12
N GLN A 93 0.44 20.82 12.42
CA GLN A 93 -0.76 21.55 11.99
C GLN A 93 -0.65 21.96 10.52
N SER A 94 0.57 22.30 10.10
CA SER A 94 0.92 22.70 8.73
C SER A 94 2.41 22.53 8.50
N TRP A 95 2.78 22.48 7.23
CA TRP A 95 4.17 22.44 6.79
C TRP A 95 4.37 23.22 5.51
N GLU A 96 5.60 23.58 5.24
CA GLU A 96 6.01 24.27 4.02
C GLU A 96 7.32 23.68 3.51
N VAL A 97 7.34 23.23 2.26
CA VAL A 97 8.54 22.76 1.57
C VAL A 97 9.20 23.95 0.88
N SER A 98 10.52 24.10 1.04
CA SER A 98 11.28 25.17 0.40
C SER A 98 11.26 25.05 -1.13
N LYS A 99 11.39 26.17 -1.83
CA LYS A 99 11.34 26.20 -3.31
C LYS A 99 12.44 25.38 -3.99
N ASP A 100 13.56 25.20 -3.31
CA ASP A 100 14.68 24.39 -3.79
C ASP A 100 14.52 22.89 -3.46
N GLY A 101 13.41 22.51 -2.78
CA GLY A 101 13.12 21.13 -2.40
C GLY A 101 14.04 20.54 -1.33
N ARG A 102 14.89 21.35 -0.70
CA ARG A 102 15.86 20.89 0.30
C ARG A 102 15.40 21.05 1.74
N GLY A 103 14.46 21.92 1.99
CA GLY A 103 13.98 22.24 3.33
C GLY A 103 12.51 21.96 3.53
N ILE A 104 12.15 21.58 4.75
CA ILE A 104 10.77 21.50 5.18
C ILE A 104 10.65 22.13 6.58
N ALA A 105 9.68 23.01 6.74
CA ALA A 105 9.36 23.65 8.02
C ALA A 105 8.02 23.15 8.52
N PHE A 106 7.96 22.72 9.78
CA PHE A 106 6.75 22.23 10.43
C PHE A 106 6.29 23.18 11.53
N LYS A 107 4.98 23.42 11.58
CA LYS A 107 4.29 23.99 12.73
C LYS A 107 3.59 22.86 13.47
N LEU A 108 4.07 22.52 14.66
CA LEU A 108 3.58 21.41 15.47
C LEU A 108 2.35 21.82 16.29
N ARG A 109 1.53 20.83 16.64
CA ARG A 109 0.44 21.03 17.61
C ARG A 109 1.03 21.18 19.01
N SER A 110 0.38 22.00 19.84
CA SER A 110 0.72 22.18 21.26
C SER A 110 -0.17 21.32 22.15
N GLY A 111 0.29 21.03 23.37
CA GLY A 111 -0.50 20.32 24.40
C GLY A 111 -0.69 18.83 24.13
N ILE A 112 0.14 18.24 23.26
CA ILE A 112 0.18 16.81 23.00
C ILE A 112 1.17 16.15 23.99
N ALA A 113 0.84 14.95 24.45
CA ALA A 113 1.72 14.13 25.26
C ALA A 113 1.82 12.71 24.68
N PHE A 114 2.95 12.07 24.91
CA PHE A 114 3.13 10.64 24.69
C PHE A 114 2.23 9.81 25.60
N SER A 115 2.12 8.52 25.31
CA SER A 115 1.26 7.59 26.06
C SER A 115 1.61 7.49 27.56
N ASP A 116 2.85 7.79 27.93
CA ASP A 116 3.34 7.81 29.31
C ASP A 116 3.18 9.18 30.00
N GLY A 117 2.63 10.19 29.29
CA GLY A 117 2.43 11.55 29.80
C GLY A 117 3.58 12.50 29.51
N THR A 118 4.70 12.05 28.94
CA THR A 118 5.81 12.93 28.53
C THR A 118 5.34 13.94 27.47
N PRO A 119 5.58 15.24 27.62
CA PRO A 119 5.16 16.23 26.63
C PRO A 119 5.86 16.04 25.29
N PHE A 120 5.12 16.24 24.20
CA PHE A 120 5.66 16.27 22.83
C PHE A 120 6.09 17.67 22.43
N SER A 121 7.25 17.78 21.80
CA SER A 121 7.80 19.04 21.29
C SER A 121 8.66 18.86 20.04
N ALA A 122 9.21 19.97 19.54
CA ALA A 122 10.18 19.99 18.44
C ALA A 122 11.48 19.24 18.77
N GLU A 123 11.81 19.05 20.04
CA GLU A 123 12.99 18.27 20.48
C GLU A 123 12.84 16.79 20.12
N ASP A 124 11.62 16.22 20.24
CA ASP A 124 11.36 14.84 19.88
C ASP A 124 11.49 14.62 18.37
N VAL A 125 11.05 15.59 17.56
CA VAL A 125 11.23 15.56 16.11
C VAL A 125 12.70 15.59 15.74
N ALA A 126 13.48 16.52 16.34
CA ALA A 126 14.92 16.62 16.10
C ALA A 126 15.65 15.34 16.54
N TYR A 127 15.29 14.79 17.69
CA TYR A 127 15.83 13.53 18.19
C TYR A 127 15.52 12.36 17.25
N THR A 128 14.27 12.25 16.78
CA THR A 128 13.87 11.20 15.81
C THR A 128 14.71 11.28 14.53
N VAL A 129 14.87 12.47 13.95
CA VAL A 129 15.72 12.67 12.76
C VAL A 129 17.18 12.29 13.06
N GLN A 130 17.70 12.65 14.22
CA GLN A 130 19.04 12.25 14.64
C GLN A 130 19.19 10.72 14.72
N GLN A 131 18.21 10.01 15.28
CA GLN A 131 18.24 8.55 15.31
C GLN A 131 18.22 7.94 13.91
N LEU A 132 17.39 8.47 13.00
CA LEU A 132 17.33 8.01 11.61
C LEU A 132 18.64 8.26 10.85
N MET A 133 19.41 9.27 11.23
CA MET A 133 20.74 9.56 10.66
C MET A 133 21.84 8.65 11.19
N ASP A 134 21.61 7.92 12.29
CA ASP A 134 22.59 6.99 12.84
C ASP A 134 22.62 5.68 12.03
N PRO A 135 23.72 5.37 11.31
CA PRO A 135 23.84 4.12 10.56
C PRO A 135 23.76 2.87 11.46
N ALA A 136 24.17 2.98 12.73
CA ALA A 136 24.14 1.87 13.68
C ALA A 136 22.71 1.45 14.08
N LEU A 137 21.72 2.31 13.82
CA LEU A 137 20.32 1.96 14.04
C LEU A 137 19.82 0.92 13.03
N HIS A 138 20.44 0.82 11.84
CA HIS A 138 19.99 -0.01 10.72
C HIS A 138 18.50 0.22 10.37
N SER A 139 18.09 1.50 10.31
CA SER A 139 16.71 1.87 10.01
C SER A 139 16.48 1.91 8.50
N PRO A 140 15.54 1.12 7.94
CA PRO A 140 15.17 1.22 6.53
C PRO A 140 14.58 2.60 6.17
N THR A 141 13.77 3.16 7.07
CA THR A 141 13.27 4.54 6.93
C THR A 141 14.43 5.54 6.96
N GLY A 142 15.45 5.30 7.80
CA GLY A 142 16.66 6.12 7.87
C GLY A 142 17.46 6.16 6.58
N ASP A 143 17.43 5.10 5.77
CA ASP A 143 18.13 5.07 4.47
C ASP A 143 17.62 6.18 3.55
N SER A 144 16.34 6.49 3.57
CA SER A 144 15.77 7.61 2.82
C SER A 144 16.29 8.97 3.27
N PHE A 145 16.70 9.11 4.55
CA PHE A 145 17.31 10.32 5.10
C PHE A 145 18.80 10.41 4.77
N ARG A 146 19.48 9.26 4.61
CA ARG A 146 20.92 9.16 4.34
C ARG A 146 21.28 9.07 2.87
N SER A 147 20.32 9.04 1.97
CA SER A 147 20.51 8.78 0.53
C SER A 147 21.30 9.85 -0.24
N GLY A 148 21.57 11.01 0.36
CA GLY A 148 22.33 12.11 -0.24
C GLY A 148 23.73 12.31 0.36
N PRO A 149 24.61 13.08 -0.31
CA PRO A 149 25.91 13.44 0.25
C PRO A 149 25.72 14.45 1.39
N GLY A 150 26.18 14.11 2.60
CA GLY A 150 26.12 14.96 3.78
C GLY A 150 24.99 14.59 4.76
N ASN A 151 24.82 15.41 5.79
CA ASN A 151 23.87 15.14 6.86
C ASN A 151 22.61 15.99 6.72
N VAL A 152 21.50 15.46 7.19
CA VAL A 152 20.27 16.22 7.42
C VAL A 152 20.45 17.07 8.67
N GLU A 153 20.12 18.35 8.57
CA GLU A 153 20.21 19.32 9.66
C GLU A 153 18.83 19.64 10.21
N THR A 154 18.71 19.70 11.53
CA THR A 154 17.50 20.11 12.22
C THR A 154 17.74 21.42 12.95
N LYS A 155 16.78 22.37 12.85
CA LYS A 155 16.82 23.65 13.57
C LYS A 155 15.51 23.84 14.32
N ILE A 156 15.58 23.71 15.63
CA ILE A 156 14.45 24.04 16.53
C ILE A 156 14.33 25.56 16.60
N ILE A 157 13.16 26.08 16.23
CA ILE A 157 12.84 27.51 16.26
C ILE A 157 12.09 27.85 17.55
N SER A 158 11.20 26.96 17.97
CA SER A 158 10.46 27.03 19.23
C SER A 158 9.99 25.61 19.60
N PRO A 159 9.41 25.39 20.78
CA PRO A 159 8.86 24.06 21.13
C PRO A 159 7.82 23.52 20.14
N THR A 160 7.21 24.39 19.32
CA THR A 160 6.20 24.02 18.33
C THR A 160 6.60 24.35 16.88
N GLN A 161 7.87 24.66 16.64
CA GLN A 161 8.35 24.96 15.28
C GLN A 161 9.74 24.39 15.06
N ILE A 162 9.90 23.65 13.96
CA ILE A 162 11.16 23.05 13.56
C ILE A 162 11.32 23.16 12.04
N SER A 163 12.56 23.37 11.59
CA SER A 163 12.97 23.26 10.20
C SER A 163 13.97 22.13 10.04
N ILE A 164 13.82 21.35 8.97
CA ILE A 164 14.69 20.23 8.62
C ILE A 164 15.24 20.51 7.22
N THR A 165 16.57 20.45 7.08
CA THR A 165 17.26 20.75 5.81
C THR A 165 18.07 19.56 5.37
N PHE A 166 17.84 19.11 4.16
CA PHE A 166 18.54 18.02 3.50
C PHE A 166 19.71 18.55 2.68
N PRO A 167 20.80 17.79 2.51
CA PRO A 167 21.96 18.22 1.74
C PRO A 167 21.66 18.39 0.25
N ALA A 168 20.66 17.69 -0.28
CA ALA A 168 20.18 17.78 -1.66
C ALA A 168 18.65 17.93 -1.69
N ALA A 169 18.11 18.32 -2.84
CA ALA A 169 16.65 18.34 -3.04
C ALA A 169 16.07 16.91 -2.92
N VAL A 170 14.98 16.79 -2.16
CA VAL A 170 14.26 15.52 -1.97
C VAL A 170 12.87 15.70 -2.56
N ALA A 171 12.59 14.95 -3.59
CA ALA A 171 11.28 14.95 -4.20
C ALA A 171 10.25 14.29 -3.28
N GLY A 172 9.08 14.90 -3.13
CA GLY A 172 8.06 14.40 -2.21
C GLY A 172 8.49 14.45 -0.74
N LEU A 173 9.31 15.44 -0.37
CA LEU A 173 9.90 15.59 0.96
C LEU A 173 8.88 15.51 2.11
N ASP A 174 7.68 16.04 1.91
CA ASP A 174 6.59 15.98 2.88
C ASP A 174 6.02 14.56 3.06
N ARG A 175 5.98 13.75 2.00
CA ARG A 175 5.49 12.35 2.06
C ARG A 175 6.40 11.46 2.92
N LEU A 176 7.69 11.76 2.97
CA LEU A 176 8.65 11.03 3.79
C LEU A 176 8.21 10.97 5.27
N PHE A 177 7.54 12.01 5.75
CA PHE A 177 7.10 12.11 7.15
C PHE A 177 5.77 11.39 7.46
N ASP A 178 5.10 10.76 6.50
CA ASP A 178 3.99 9.82 6.74
C ASP A 178 4.50 8.49 7.35
N GLN A 179 5.73 8.12 7.06
CA GLN A 179 6.33 6.86 7.54
C GLN A 179 7.19 7.03 8.81
N VAL A 180 7.48 8.26 9.21
CA VAL A 180 8.31 8.56 10.37
C VAL A 180 7.46 8.68 11.64
N ALA A 181 7.40 7.61 12.41
CA ALA A 181 6.83 7.68 13.76
C ALA A 181 7.79 8.44 14.69
N ILE A 182 7.28 9.48 15.36
CA ILE A 182 8.07 10.30 16.27
C ILE A 182 8.26 9.57 17.59
N VAL A 183 9.52 9.43 18.00
CA VAL A 183 9.92 8.83 19.29
C VAL A 183 10.33 9.90 20.29
N SER A 184 10.16 9.60 21.58
CA SER A 184 10.44 10.57 22.63
C SER A 184 11.93 10.72 22.91
N ALA A 185 12.40 11.95 23.00
CA ALA A 185 13.74 12.30 23.48
C ALA A 185 13.87 12.15 25.00
N HIS A 186 12.76 12.27 25.73
CA HIS A 186 12.74 12.45 27.18
C HIS A 186 12.11 11.29 27.95
N SER A 187 11.30 10.43 27.31
CA SER A 187 10.68 9.30 27.97
C SER A 187 11.73 8.26 28.42
N PRO A 188 11.62 7.77 29.65
CA PRO A 188 12.44 6.64 30.11
C PRO A 188 12.09 5.32 29.38
N LYS A 189 10.91 5.27 28.74
CA LYS A 189 10.41 4.10 28.01
C LYS A 189 10.65 4.20 26.49
N LYS A 190 11.26 5.29 26.00
CA LYS A 190 11.60 5.54 24.60
C LYS A 190 10.63 4.95 23.56
N GLU A 191 10.94 3.80 22.99
CA GLU A 191 10.16 3.15 21.92
C GLU A 191 8.74 2.73 22.36
N MET A 192 8.51 2.57 23.66
CA MET A 192 7.20 2.20 24.21
C MET A 192 6.31 3.41 24.52
N ALA A 193 6.87 4.63 24.52
CA ALA A 193 6.11 5.87 24.61
C ALA A 193 5.73 6.31 23.22
N VAL A 194 4.44 6.27 22.90
CA VAL A 194 3.91 6.48 21.55
C VAL A 194 2.92 7.64 21.50
N LEU A 195 2.74 8.23 20.30
CA LEU A 195 1.83 9.36 20.03
C LEU A 195 0.59 8.95 19.23
N GLY A 196 0.50 7.69 18.83
CA GLY A 196 -0.63 7.15 18.05
C GLY A 196 -1.82 6.76 18.90
N PRO A 197 -2.90 6.27 18.25
CA PRO A 197 -4.18 5.99 18.91
C PRO A 197 -4.14 4.81 19.89
N PHE A 198 -3.20 3.88 19.73
CA PHE A 198 -3.10 2.69 20.58
C PHE A 198 -1.70 2.54 21.18
N VAL A 199 -1.61 1.73 22.22
CA VAL A 199 -0.36 1.34 22.91
C VAL A 199 -0.28 -0.17 22.99
N VAL A 200 0.91 -0.74 22.88
CA VAL A 200 1.14 -2.17 23.14
C VAL A 200 0.95 -2.42 24.62
N ALA A 201 -0.06 -3.21 24.97
CA ALA A 201 -0.42 -3.54 26.34
C ALA A 201 0.09 -4.91 26.77
N ASP A 202 0.12 -5.88 25.84
CA ASP A 202 0.61 -7.24 26.08
C ASP A 202 1.15 -7.85 24.78
N TYR A 203 2.13 -8.72 24.90
CA TYR A 203 2.69 -9.48 23.81
C TYR A 203 2.96 -10.91 24.26
N LYS A 204 2.35 -11.85 23.58
CA LYS A 204 2.55 -13.29 23.77
C LYS A 204 3.22 -13.86 22.53
N ALA A 205 4.51 -14.12 22.62
CA ALA A 205 5.31 -14.64 21.53
C ALA A 205 4.66 -15.87 20.87
N GLY A 206 4.58 -15.85 19.53
CA GLY A 206 3.94 -16.89 18.73
C GLY A 206 2.41 -16.95 18.86
N ALA A 207 1.76 -16.07 19.61
CA ALA A 207 0.32 -16.12 19.84
C ALA A 207 -0.41 -14.81 19.50
N SER A 208 -0.15 -13.70 20.18
CA SER A 208 -0.88 -12.46 19.95
C SER A 208 -0.18 -11.20 20.46
N VAL A 209 -0.59 -10.05 19.92
CA VAL A 209 -0.27 -8.71 20.42
C VAL A 209 -1.57 -8.02 20.79
N LEU A 210 -1.70 -7.56 22.02
CA LEU A 210 -2.83 -6.78 22.49
C LEU A 210 -2.47 -5.29 22.51
N LEU A 211 -3.22 -4.51 21.74
CA LEU A 211 -3.16 -3.06 21.75
C LEU A 211 -4.35 -2.52 22.56
N LYS A 212 -4.11 -1.49 23.39
CA LYS A 212 -5.16 -0.77 24.10
C LYS A 212 -5.19 0.69 23.67
N ARG A 213 -6.35 1.32 23.83
CA ARG A 213 -6.54 2.76 23.61
C ARG A 213 -5.46 3.55 24.33
N ASN A 214 -4.80 4.48 23.63
CA ASN A 214 -3.90 5.44 24.24
C ASN A 214 -4.70 6.52 25.01
N PRO A 215 -4.60 6.59 26.34
CA PRO A 215 -5.38 7.55 27.13
C PRO A 215 -5.03 9.02 26.82
N ASN A 216 -3.81 9.26 26.31
CA ASN A 216 -3.28 10.58 25.99
C ASN A 216 -3.42 10.93 24.50
N TYR A 217 -4.17 10.12 23.72
CA TYR A 217 -4.34 10.41 22.30
C TYR A 217 -5.03 11.76 22.09
N TRP A 218 -4.41 12.60 21.31
CA TRP A 218 -4.75 14.02 21.19
C TRP A 218 -5.97 14.31 20.30
N LYS A 219 -6.30 13.39 19.37
CA LYS A 219 -7.28 13.63 18.31
C LYS A 219 -8.72 13.47 18.79
N SER A 220 -9.60 14.29 18.24
CA SER A 220 -11.05 14.18 18.38
C SER A 220 -11.72 14.21 17.01
N ASP A 221 -12.93 13.68 16.91
CA ASP A 221 -13.73 13.76 15.69
C ASP A 221 -14.33 15.17 15.48
N ALA A 222 -15.07 15.36 14.38
CA ALA A 222 -15.71 16.64 14.05
C ALA A 222 -16.78 17.07 15.07
N GLN A 223 -17.28 16.14 15.89
CA GLN A 223 -18.24 16.38 16.97
C GLN A 223 -17.57 16.60 18.34
N GLY A 224 -16.24 16.58 18.38
CA GLY A 224 -15.45 16.77 19.61
C GLY A 224 -15.34 15.50 20.47
N ARG A 225 -15.78 14.33 20.00
CA ARG A 225 -15.64 13.08 20.72
C ARG A 225 -14.20 12.58 20.62
N LYS A 226 -13.65 12.11 21.74
CA LYS A 226 -12.29 11.58 21.80
C LYS A 226 -12.12 10.32 20.94
N LEU A 227 -11.01 10.27 20.21
CA LEU A 227 -10.55 9.11 19.47
C LEU A 227 -9.43 8.39 20.27
N PRO A 228 -9.15 7.11 19.97
CA PRO A 228 -9.92 6.21 19.12
C PRO A 228 -11.22 5.77 19.79
N TYR A 229 -12.21 5.31 19.02
CA TYR A 229 -13.43 4.76 19.59
C TYR A 229 -13.21 3.36 20.17
N LEU A 230 -12.44 2.49 19.51
CA LEU A 230 -12.11 1.16 20.01
C LEU A 230 -11.40 1.21 21.37
N ASP A 231 -11.72 0.25 22.25
CA ASP A 231 -11.05 0.08 23.53
C ASP A 231 -9.74 -0.71 23.38
N SER A 232 -9.75 -1.70 22.48
CA SER A 232 -8.59 -2.56 22.21
C SER A 232 -8.60 -3.12 20.79
N ILE A 233 -7.41 -3.56 20.36
CA ILE A 233 -7.21 -4.35 19.15
C ILE A 233 -6.39 -5.58 19.53
N GLU A 234 -6.89 -6.78 19.27
CA GLU A 234 -6.15 -8.02 19.41
C GLU A 234 -5.67 -8.52 18.04
N LEU A 235 -4.38 -8.68 17.92
CA LEU A 235 -3.68 -9.11 16.72
C LEU A 235 -3.16 -10.53 16.94
N ASP A 236 -3.88 -11.53 16.41
CA ASP A 236 -3.49 -12.93 16.54
C ASP A 236 -2.45 -13.32 15.48
N ILE A 237 -1.41 -14.05 15.88
CA ILE A 237 -0.37 -14.52 14.93
C ILE A 237 -0.88 -15.80 14.26
N GLN A 238 -1.26 -15.69 12.98
CA GLN A 238 -1.82 -16.81 12.23
C GLN A 238 -1.43 -16.75 10.73
N ALA A 239 -0.51 -17.63 10.33
CA ALA A 239 -0.04 -17.72 8.95
C ALA A 239 -0.98 -18.53 8.04
N ASN A 240 -1.75 -19.48 8.59
CA ASN A 240 -2.60 -20.37 7.81
C ASN A 240 -3.91 -19.69 7.41
N ARG A 241 -4.11 -19.54 6.11
CA ARG A 241 -5.26 -18.85 5.51
C ARG A 241 -6.59 -19.57 5.70
N ASP A 242 -6.58 -20.89 5.69
CA ASP A 242 -7.80 -21.69 5.94
C ASP A 242 -8.29 -21.50 7.37
N VAL A 243 -7.34 -21.46 8.33
CA VAL A 243 -7.65 -21.20 9.74
C VAL A 243 -8.17 -19.78 9.93
N GLU A 244 -7.52 -18.78 9.32
CA GLU A 244 -7.97 -17.38 9.35
C GLU A 244 -9.39 -17.25 8.83
N MET A 245 -9.69 -17.84 7.66
CA MET A 245 -11.03 -17.84 7.06
C MET A 245 -12.08 -18.55 7.94
N LEU A 246 -11.72 -19.70 8.55
CA LEU A 246 -12.60 -20.42 9.44
C LEU A 246 -12.96 -19.58 10.68
N ARG A 247 -11.95 -18.92 11.27
CA ARG A 247 -12.13 -18.03 12.43
C ARG A 247 -13.01 -16.83 12.07
N PHE A 248 -12.81 -16.23 10.88
CA PHE A 248 -13.67 -15.15 10.40
C PHE A 248 -15.14 -15.60 10.28
N LYS A 249 -15.39 -16.75 9.67
CA LYS A 249 -16.75 -17.32 9.54
C LYS A 249 -17.42 -17.63 10.87
N ARG A 250 -16.62 -17.92 11.92
CA ARG A 250 -17.10 -18.15 13.29
C ARG A 250 -17.29 -16.85 14.09
N GLY A 251 -16.89 -15.70 13.53
CA GLY A 251 -16.91 -14.43 14.23
C GLY A 251 -15.87 -14.32 15.35
N GLU A 252 -14.80 -15.12 15.28
CA GLU A 252 -13.66 -15.06 16.21
C GLU A 252 -12.70 -13.93 15.86
N ILE A 253 -12.66 -13.52 14.60
CA ILE A 253 -11.94 -12.34 14.10
C ILE A 253 -12.89 -11.47 13.25
N ASP A 254 -12.60 -10.20 13.15
CA ASP A 254 -13.48 -9.17 12.60
C ASP A 254 -13.07 -8.66 11.23
N LEU A 255 -11.79 -8.79 10.88
CA LEU A 255 -11.21 -8.33 9.61
C LEU A 255 -10.31 -9.39 8.99
N ILE A 256 -10.29 -9.44 7.65
CA ILE A 256 -9.22 -10.04 6.85
C ILE A 256 -8.68 -8.95 5.93
N ASN A 257 -7.47 -8.49 6.17
CA ASN A 257 -6.89 -7.32 5.50
C ASN A 257 -6.53 -7.57 4.03
N SER A 258 -6.19 -8.80 3.68
CA SER A 258 -5.88 -9.20 2.29
C SER A 258 -6.42 -10.60 2.06
N LEU A 259 -7.38 -10.72 1.15
CA LEU A 259 -8.12 -11.93 0.87
C LEU A 259 -7.76 -12.45 -0.52
N ASP A 260 -7.52 -13.75 -0.63
CA ASP A 260 -7.29 -14.38 -1.93
C ASP A 260 -8.62 -14.51 -2.70
N SER A 261 -8.58 -14.48 -4.02
CA SER A 261 -9.77 -14.47 -4.89
C SER A 261 -10.70 -15.67 -4.63
N GLU A 262 -10.15 -16.87 -4.44
CA GLU A 262 -10.92 -18.08 -4.13
C GLU A 262 -11.71 -17.96 -2.81
N TYR A 263 -11.06 -17.41 -1.76
CA TYR A 263 -11.74 -17.19 -0.47
C TYR A 263 -12.75 -16.06 -0.54
N PHE A 264 -12.45 -15.02 -1.34
CA PHE A 264 -13.39 -13.94 -1.62
C PHE A 264 -14.69 -14.49 -2.21
N ASP A 265 -14.60 -15.30 -3.27
CA ASP A 265 -15.76 -15.89 -3.93
C ASP A 265 -16.55 -16.83 -3.01
N LYS A 266 -15.85 -17.68 -2.25
CA LYS A 266 -16.47 -18.58 -1.27
C LYS A 266 -17.25 -17.81 -0.19
N LEU A 267 -16.73 -16.68 0.24
CA LEU A 267 -17.38 -15.83 1.24
C LEU A 267 -18.50 -15.00 0.60
N ALA A 268 -18.28 -14.44 -0.59
CA ALA A 268 -19.28 -13.69 -1.34
C ALA A 268 -20.52 -14.52 -1.65
N ALA A 269 -20.37 -15.80 -1.96
CA ALA A 269 -21.49 -16.70 -2.22
C ALA A 269 -22.42 -16.91 -1.01
N THR A 270 -21.90 -16.79 0.22
CA THR A 270 -22.67 -17.01 1.45
C THR A 270 -22.96 -15.72 2.22
N SER A 271 -22.10 -14.73 2.10
CA SER A 271 -22.13 -13.49 2.90
C SER A 271 -21.59 -12.30 2.11
N PRO A 272 -22.23 -11.90 0.98
CA PRO A 272 -21.73 -10.87 0.07
C PRO A 272 -21.51 -9.50 0.75
N GLN A 273 -22.26 -9.21 1.82
CA GLN A 273 -22.13 -7.98 2.58
C GLN A 273 -20.81 -7.89 3.38
N GLN A 274 -20.10 -9.01 3.58
CA GLN A 274 -18.87 -9.07 4.35
C GLN A 274 -17.62 -8.88 3.51
N VAL A 275 -17.69 -9.05 2.20
CA VAL A 275 -16.53 -8.90 1.31
C VAL A 275 -16.48 -7.51 0.69
N ARG A 276 -15.26 -7.06 0.42
CA ARG A 276 -14.99 -5.77 -0.24
C ARG A 276 -13.92 -5.97 -1.31
N ASP A 277 -14.26 -5.59 -2.53
CA ASP A 277 -13.33 -5.40 -3.64
C ASP A 277 -13.13 -3.89 -3.82
N ALA A 278 -11.95 -3.38 -3.49
CA ALA A 278 -11.61 -1.97 -3.59
C ALA A 278 -11.05 -1.60 -4.98
N GLY A 279 -10.99 -2.54 -5.88
CA GLY A 279 -10.42 -2.38 -7.21
C GLY A 279 -8.91 -2.68 -7.26
N PRO A 280 -8.23 -2.36 -8.38
CA PRO A 280 -6.82 -2.68 -8.57
C PRO A 280 -5.96 -2.07 -7.47
N SER A 281 -5.06 -2.88 -6.89
CA SER A 281 -4.07 -2.45 -5.92
C SER A 281 -2.80 -1.93 -6.61
N LEU A 282 -1.80 -1.57 -5.82
CA LEU A 282 -0.47 -1.24 -6.36
C LEU A 282 0.32 -2.48 -6.77
N ASP A 283 -0.10 -3.66 -6.33
CA ASP A 283 0.59 -4.92 -6.61
C ASP A 283 0.47 -5.32 -8.07
N SER A 284 1.58 -5.77 -8.63
CA SER A 284 1.65 -6.31 -9.99
C SER A 284 2.28 -7.69 -10.01
N GLU A 285 1.89 -8.49 -10.99
CA GLU A 285 2.60 -9.71 -11.37
C GLU A 285 3.23 -9.49 -12.72
N GLN A 286 4.50 -9.88 -12.87
CA GLN A 286 5.28 -9.70 -14.07
C GLN A 286 6.28 -10.81 -14.30
N MET A 287 6.77 -10.88 -15.53
CA MET A 287 7.84 -11.77 -15.95
C MET A 287 8.96 -10.95 -16.58
N TRP A 288 10.20 -11.39 -16.44
CA TRP A 288 11.35 -10.82 -17.13
C TRP A 288 12.36 -11.89 -17.50
N PHE A 289 13.20 -11.57 -18.45
CA PHE A 289 14.29 -12.40 -18.90
C PHE A 289 15.62 -11.99 -18.27
N ASN A 290 16.52 -12.95 -18.17
CA ASN A 290 17.88 -12.71 -17.68
C ASN A 290 18.77 -12.16 -18.80
N GLU A 291 19.17 -10.89 -18.69
CA GLU A 291 20.06 -10.22 -19.63
C GLU A 291 21.51 -10.12 -19.12
N VAL A 292 21.80 -10.65 -17.94
CA VAL A 292 23.11 -10.56 -17.27
C VAL A 292 24.20 -11.24 -18.08
N ALA A 293 25.25 -10.52 -18.39
CA ALA A 293 26.35 -11.00 -19.24
C ALA A 293 27.08 -12.23 -18.65
N LYS A 294 27.23 -12.26 -17.32
CA LYS A 294 27.90 -13.34 -16.56
C LYS A 294 26.97 -14.55 -16.25
N ALA A 295 25.69 -14.49 -16.61
CA ALA A 295 24.76 -15.56 -16.34
C ALA A 295 25.16 -16.88 -17.02
N PRO A 296 24.97 -18.04 -16.37
CA PRO A 296 25.35 -19.36 -16.91
C PRO A 296 24.32 -19.85 -17.94
N ILE A 297 23.96 -19.01 -18.90
CA ILE A 297 23.02 -19.33 -19.99
C ILE A 297 23.69 -19.26 -21.35
N PRO A 298 23.29 -20.08 -22.33
CA PRO A 298 23.85 -20.06 -23.68
C PRO A 298 23.77 -18.67 -24.32
N ALA A 299 24.82 -18.28 -25.04
CA ALA A 299 24.90 -16.96 -25.66
C ALA A 299 23.75 -16.68 -26.65
N TYR A 300 23.28 -17.68 -27.39
CA TYR A 300 22.15 -17.54 -28.31
C TYR A 300 20.83 -17.25 -27.58
N LYS A 301 20.58 -17.85 -26.41
CA LYS A 301 19.40 -17.55 -25.58
C LYS A 301 19.47 -16.14 -25.03
N ARG A 302 20.64 -15.72 -24.51
CA ARG A 302 20.83 -14.33 -24.05
C ARG A 302 20.62 -13.31 -25.18
N ALA A 303 20.99 -13.66 -26.43
CA ALA A 303 20.71 -12.81 -27.58
C ALA A 303 19.19 -12.66 -27.81
N TRP A 304 18.39 -13.73 -27.64
CA TRP A 304 16.93 -13.63 -27.70
C TRP A 304 16.39 -12.73 -26.60
N PHE A 305 16.83 -12.94 -25.36
CA PHE A 305 16.33 -12.22 -24.19
C PHE A 305 16.64 -10.72 -24.26
N ARG A 306 17.75 -10.34 -24.88
CA ARG A 306 18.14 -8.94 -25.13
C ARG A 306 17.43 -8.32 -26.35
N SER A 307 16.76 -9.11 -27.18
CA SER A 307 15.99 -8.58 -28.32
C SER A 307 14.67 -7.98 -27.84
N GLN A 308 14.47 -6.68 -28.08
CA GLN A 308 13.20 -5.99 -27.85
C GLN A 308 12.05 -6.72 -28.57
N ASN A 309 12.25 -7.08 -29.85
CA ASN A 309 11.24 -7.75 -30.64
C ASN A 309 10.84 -9.10 -30.03
N PHE A 310 11.82 -9.86 -29.52
CA PHE A 310 11.56 -11.10 -28.82
C PHE A 310 10.71 -10.88 -27.57
N ARG A 311 11.12 -9.98 -26.68
CA ARG A 311 10.38 -9.68 -25.44
C ARG A 311 8.96 -9.21 -25.73
N ARG A 312 8.78 -8.31 -26.70
CA ARG A 312 7.46 -7.82 -27.10
C ARG A 312 6.60 -8.93 -27.71
N ALA A 313 7.14 -9.77 -28.58
CA ALA A 313 6.41 -10.89 -29.14
C ALA A 313 5.96 -11.88 -28.05
N ILE A 314 6.83 -12.20 -27.09
CA ILE A 314 6.42 -13.01 -25.93
C ILE A 314 5.30 -12.32 -25.15
N SER A 315 5.36 -11.00 -24.95
CA SER A 315 4.32 -10.24 -24.28
C SER A 315 2.97 -10.28 -25.01
N GLU A 316 2.97 -10.08 -26.33
CA GLU A 316 1.78 -10.13 -27.20
C GLU A 316 1.13 -11.52 -27.25
N ALA A 317 1.92 -12.58 -27.04
CA ALA A 317 1.44 -13.96 -27.06
C ALA A 317 0.77 -14.42 -25.74
N ILE A 318 0.78 -13.62 -24.68
CA ILE A 318 0.21 -13.97 -23.36
C ILE A 318 -1.18 -13.36 -23.19
N ASN A 319 -2.18 -14.22 -22.92
CA ASN A 319 -3.56 -13.82 -22.70
C ASN A 319 -3.80 -13.33 -21.25
N ARG A 320 -3.63 -12.06 -21.02
CA ARG A 320 -3.80 -11.43 -19.69
C ARG A 320 -5.23 -11.46 -19.19
N ASP A 321 -6.21 -11.40 -20.10
CA ASP A 321 -7.63 -11.49 -19.72
C ASP A 321 -7.96 -12.88 -19.17
N ASP A 322 -7.39 -13.95 -19.76
CA ASP A 322 -7.53 -15.29 -19.22
C ASP A 322 -6.77 -15.47 -17.90
N LEU A 323 -5.59 -14.88 -17.73
CA LEU A 323 -4.91 -14.86 -16.43
C LEU A 323 -5.78 -14.20 -15.36
N SER A 324 -6.40 -13.05 -15.64
CA SER A 324 -7.34 -12.40 -14.73
C SER A 324 -8.53 -13.29 -14.42
N ARG A 325 -9.18 -13.81 -15.45
CA ARG A 325 -10.43 -14.58 -15.32
C ARG A 325 -10.23 -15.93 -14.63
N VAL A 326 -9.19 -16.65 -14.96
CA VAL A 326 -8.98 -18.05 -14.50
C VAL A 326 -8.23 -18.09 -13.17
N VAL A 327 -7.14 -17.33 -13.03
CA VAL A 327 -6.27 -17.37 -11.84
C VAL A 327 -6.83 -16.50 -10.72
N TYR A 328 -7.40 -15.34 -11.09
CA TYR A 328 -7.88 -14.35 -10.13
C TYR A 328 -9.41 -14.20 -10.12
N HIS A 329 -10.14 -15.10 -10.79
CA HIS A 329 -11.61 -15.13 -10.84
C HIS A 329 -12.25 -13.79 -11.26
N GLY A 330 -11.54 -13.00 -12.08
CA GLY A 330 -11.93 -11.66 -12.47
C GLY A 330 -11.54 -10.55 -11.48
N HIS A 331 -10.91 -10.89 -10.36
CA HIS A 331 -10.42 -9.92 -9.35
C HIS A 331 -8.99 -9.44 -9.64
N ALA A 332 -8.69 -9.18 -10.90
CA ALA A 332 -7.46 -8.58 -11.37
C ALA A 332 -7.70 -7.88 -12.70
N GLN A 333 -6.79 -7.03 -13.13
CA GLN A 333 -6.84 -6.36 -14.43
C GLN A 333 -5.55 -6.57 -15.19
N PRO A 334 -5.57 -6.69 -16.54
CA PRO A 334 -4.37 -6.65 -17.35
C PRO A 334 -3.52 -5.43 -17.00
N ALA A 335 -2.27 -5.66 -16.66
CA ALA A 335 -1.34 -4.58 -16.34
C ALA A 335 -0.91 -3.86 -17.62
N VAL A 336 -0.84 -2.53 -17.55
CA VAL A 336 -0.50 -1.68 -18.70
C VAL A 336 0.99 -1.39 -18.76
N GLY A 337 1.64 -1.34 -17.61
CA GLY A 337 3.04 -0.97 -17.46
C GLY A 337 3.47 -1.01 -16.00
N PRO A 338 4.56 -0.31 -15.66
CA PRO A 338 5.14 -0.37 -14.32
C PRO A 338 4.27 0.23 -13.21
N VAL A 339 3.36 1.12 -13.56
CA VAL A 339 2.52 1.82 -12.58
C VAL A 339 1.08 1.34 -12.69
N SER A 340 0.54 0.85 -11.57
CA SER A 340 -0.87 0.47 -11.47
C SER A 340 -1.80 1.69 -11.64
N PRO A 341 -2.97 1.55 -12.28
CA PRO A 341 -3.99 2.60 -12.33
C PRO A 341 -4.52 3.02 -10.95
N ALA A 342 -4.24 2.25 -9.92
CA ALA A 342 -4.48 2.61 -8.52
C ALA A 342 -3.67 3.83 -8.07
N ASN A 343 -2.51 4.05 -8.65
CA ASN A 343 -1.67 5.22 -8.41
C ASN A 343 -2.12 6.38 -9.31
N LYS A 344 -3.14 7.11 -8.88
CA LYS A 344 -3.86 8.10 -9.71
C LYS A 344 -2.97 9.20 -10.28
N PHE A 345 -1.96 9.63 -9.52
CA PHE A 345 -1.11 10.73 -9.96
C PHE A 345 -0.02 10.25 -10.94
N TRP A 346 0.65 9.14 -10.65
CA TRP A 346 1.81 8.70 -11.42
C TRP A 346 1.47 7.80 -12.61
N PHE A 347 0.28 7.22 -12.65
CA PHE A 347 -0.16 6.38 -13.77
C PHE A 347 -0.17 7.16 -15.10
N ASN A 348 0.51 6.63 -16.12
CA ASN A 348 0.46 7.18 -17.47
C ASN A 348 -0.75 6.63 -18.23
N GLY A 349 -1.87 7.35 -18.18
CA GLY A 349 -3.13 6.96 -18.83
C GLY A 349 -3.09 6.93 -20.36
N LYS A 350 -1.98 7.31 -21.01
CA LYS A 350 -1.80 7.20 -22.48
C LYS A 350 -1.43 5.79 -22.90
N LEU A 351 -0.81 5.01 -22.00
CA LEU A 351 -0.44 3.63 -22.26
C LEU A 351 -1.69 2.75 -22.23
N LYS A 352 -1.64 1.65 -22.97
CA LYS A 352 -2.70 0.66 -23.03
C LYS A 352 -2.12 -0.74 -22.82
N ALA A 353 -2.92 -1.62 -22.24
CA ALA A 353 -2.51 -3.01 -22.10
C ALA A 353 -2.15 -3.60 -23.46
N GLU A 354 -1.11 -4.41 -23.50
CA GLU A 354 -0.66 -5.13 -24.69
C GLU A 354 -1.80 -6.04 -25.18
N PRO A 355 -2.22 -5.94 -26.45
CA PRO A 355 -3.27 -6.80 -26.95
C PRO A 355 -2.76 -8.25 -27.07
N TYR A 356 -3.60 -9.21 -26.71
CA TYR A 356 -3.32 -10.62 -26.97
C TYR A 356 -3.43 -10.91 -28.46
N SER A 357 -2.31 -11.26 -29.09
CA SER A 357 -2.26 -11.57 -30.53
C SER A 357 -1.10 -12.53 -30.85
N PRO A 358 -1.31 -13.85 -30.72
CA PRO A 358 -0.30 -14.83 -31.11
C PRO A 358 0.17 -14.70 -32.57
N ASP A 359 -0.75 -14.34 -33.48
CA ASP A 359 -0.42 -14.13 -34.89
C ASP A 359 0.50 -12.92 -35.12
N ALA A 360 0.28 -11.81 -34.39
CA ALA A 360 1.16 -10.65 -34.46
C ALA A 360 2.53 -10.97 -33.84
N ALA A 361 2.54 -11.64 -32.71
CA ALA A 361 3.75 -12.12 -32.05
C ALA A 361 4.60 -12.99 -32.99
N LEU A 362 3.98 -13.95 -33.65
CA LEU A 362 4.68 -14.82 -34.60
C LEU A 362 5.23 -14.04 -35.81
N LYS A 363 4.48 -13.07 -36.34
CA LYS A 363 4.95 -12.20 -37.44
C LYS A 363 6.16 -11.36 -37.01
N THR A 364 6.14 -10.80 -35.79
CA THR A 364 7.26 -10.05 -35.24
C THR A 364 8.51 -10.93 -35.13
N LEU A 365 8.38 -12.14 -34.60
CA LEU A 365 9.48 -13.10 -34.51
C LEU A 365 10.00 -13.53 -35.90
N GLN A 366 9.11 -13.77 -36.86
CA GLN A 366 9.49 -14.10 -38.23
C GLN A 366 10.26 -12.95 -38.93
N ALA A 367 9.83 -11.71 -38.72
CA ALA A 367 10.55 -10.54 -39.23
C ALA A 367 11.94 -10.41 -38.60
N ASP A 368 12.12 -10.86 -37.37
CA ASP A 368 13.40 -10.90 -36.65
C ASP A 368 14.23 -12.16 -36.96
N GLY A 369 13.76 -12.99 -37.93
CA GLY A 369 14.48 -14.13 -38.50
C GLY A 369 14.20 -15.48 -37.84
N PHE A 370 13.26 -15.55 -36.91
CA PHE A 370 12.76 -16.83 -36.41
C PHE A 370 11.87 -17.52 -37.44
N ARG A 371 11.74 -18.84 -37.36
CA ARG A 371 10.85 -19.59 -38.25
C ARG A 371 10.14 -20.70 -37.48
N LEU A 372 8.89 -20.90 -37.81
CA LEU A 372 8.12 -22.06 -37.31
C LEU A 372 8.41 -23.27 -38.20
N ASP A 373 8.95 -24.33 -37.63
CA ASP A 373 9.27 -25.57 -38.32
C ASP A 373 8.63 -26.73 -37.54
N SER A 374 7.67 -27.38 -38.18
CA SER A 374 6.94 -28.54 -37.60
C SER A 374 6.36 -28.26 -36.21
N GLY A 375 5.84 -27.02 -36.02
CA GLY A 375 5.24 -26.59 -34.75
C GLY A 375 6.23 -26.12 -33.68
N VAL A 376 7.52 -26.06 -33.99
CA VAL A 376 8.58 -25.57 -33.10
C VAL A 376 9.17 -24.30 -33.67
N LEU A 377 9.19 -23.23 -32.89
CA LEU A 377 9.85 -21.97 -33.25
C LEU A 377 11.38 -22.17 -33.16
N LYS A 378 12.10 -21.82 -34.20
CA LYS A 378 13.56 -21.85 -34.27
C LYS A 378 14.13 -20.48 -34.63
N ASP A 379 15.32 -20.20 -34.10
CA ASP A 379 16.07 -19.01 -34.51
C ASP A 379 16.75 -19.17 -35.86
N ARG A 380 17.52 -18.17 -36.30
CA ARG A 380 18.23 -18.14 -37.58
C ARG A 380 19.22 -19.29 -37.72
N ASP A 381 19.82 -19.72 -36.59
CA ASP A 381 20.82 -20.77 -36.53
C ASP A 381 20.21 -22.17 -36.38
N GLY A 382 18.87 -22.24 -36.29
CA GLY A 382 18.12 -23.50 -36.16
C GLY A 382 17.96 -23.98 -34.71
N ASN A 383 18.34 -23.18 -33.71
CA ASN A 383 18.09 -23.52 -32.33
C ASN A 383 16.60 -23.41 -32.00
N ALA A 384 16.03 -24.44 -31.42
CA ALA A 384 14.65 -24.41 -30.92
C ALA A 384 14.51 -23.38 -29.80
N VAL A 385 13.44 -22.57 -29.82
CA VAL A 385 13.15 -21.59 -28.77
C VAL A 385 12.55 -22.35 -27.58
N VAL A 386 13.44 -22.68 -26.65
CA VAL A 386 13.12 -23.35 -25.39
C VAL A 386 13.74 -22.58 -24.24
N PHE A 387 12.96 -22.26 -23.20
CA PHE A 387 13.48 -21.65 -21.98
C PHE A 387 12.67 -22.06 -20.74
N SER A 388 13.26 -21.84 -19.56
CA SER A 388 12.61 -22.08 -18.28
C SER A 388 12.06 -20.79 -17.68
N ILE A 389 10.88 -20.89 -17.05
CA ILE A 389 10.34 -19.86 -16.16
C ILE A 389 10.44 -20.40 -14.74
N ILE A 390 11.20 -19.73 -13.87
CA ILE A 390 11.23 -20.02 -12.44
C ILE A 390 10.24 -19.16 -11.69
N THR A 391 9.59 -19.72 -10.67
CA THR A 391 8.70 -18.98 -9.75
C THR A 391 8.75 -19.61 -8.35
N ASN A 392 8.19 -18.95 -7.33
CA ASN A 392 8.21 -19.46 -5.96
C ASN A 392 7.17 -20.57 -5.74
N ALA A 393 7.61 -21.68 -5.20
CA ALA A 393 6.75 -22.79 -4.78
C ALA A 393 5.78 -22.35 -3.67
N GLY A 394 4.57 -22.93 -3.70
CA GLY A 394 3.51 -22.64 -2.73
C GLY A 394 2.65 -21.42 -3.06
N ASN A 395 3.03 -20.62 -4.07
CA ASN A 395 2.16 -19.57 -4.60
C ASN A 395 1.33 -20.14 -5.75
N LYS A 396 0.18 -20.73 -5.43
CA LYS A 396 -0.71 -21.41 -6.39
C LYS A 396 -1.09 -20.53 -7.58
N SER A 397 -1.33 -19.24 -7.35
CA SER A 397 -1.69 -18.30 -8.42
C SER A 397 -0.54 -18.14 -9.43
N ARG A 398 0.71 -17.99 -8.96
CA ARG A 398 1.87 -17.88 -9.86
C ARG A 398 2.18 -19.18 -10.55
N GLU A 399 2.07 -20.32 -9.86
CA GLU A 399 2.24 -21.64 -10.46
C GLU A 399 1.22 -21.84 -11.60
N GLN A 400 -0.05 -21.50 -11.39
CA GLN A 400 -1.09 -21.57 -12.40
C GLN A 400 -0.85 -20.59 -13.55
N MET A 401 -0.46 -19.33 -13.27
CA MET A 401 -0.08 -18.38 -14.31
C MET A 401 1.07 -18.90 -15.18
N ALA A 402 2.11 -19.49 -14.57
CA ALA A 402 3.25 -20.01 -15.30
C ALA A 402 2.84 -21.13 -16.29
N VAL A 403 1.92 -22.00 -15.89
CA VAL A 403 1.37 -23.06 -16.77
C VAL A 403 0.54 -22.44 -17.90
N MET A 404 -0.31 -21.44 -17.61
CA MET A 404 -1.10 -20.78 -18.66
C MET A 404 -0.21 -20.01 -19.65
N ILE A 405 0.87 -19.37 -19.17
CA ILE A 405 1.87 -18.73 -20.04
C ILE A 405 2.58 -19.77 -20.92
N GLN A 406 2.92 -20.93 -20.37
CA GLN A 406 3.49 -22.05 -21.14
C GLN A 406 2.55 -22.48 -22.27
N GLU A 407 1.25 -22.66 -21.97
CA GLU A 407 0.22 -23.02 -22.95
C GLU A 407 0.04 -21.95 -24.04
N ASP A 408 0.04 -20.68 -23.67
CA ASP A 408 -0.08 -19.56 -24.62
C ASP A 408 1.14 -19.49 -25.55
N LEU A 409 2.35 -19.61 -25.03
CA LEU A 409 3.58 -19.56 -25.80
C LEU A 409 3.75 -20.78 -26.73
N GLN A 410 3.19 -21.92 -26.34
CA GLN A 410 3.17 -23.12 -27.18
C GLN A 410 2.41 -22.88 -28.50
N LYS A 411 1.38 -22.02 -28.50
CA LYS A 411 0.59 -21.67 -29.71
C LYS A 411 1.44 -21.00 -30.80
N ILE A 412 2.54 -20.36 -30.40
CA ILE A 412 3.51 -19.75 -31.34
C ILE A 412 4.79 -20.59 -31.49
N GLY A 413 4.78 -21.85 -31.03
CA GLY A 413 5.89 -22.81 -31.17
C GLY A 413 7.03 -22.62 -30.16
N VAL A 414 6.88 -21.78 -29.14
CA VAL A 414 7.84 -21.60 -28.06
C VAL A 414 7.60 -22.66 -26.98
N GLN A 415 8.67 -23.32 -26.54
CA GLN A 415 8.61 -24.32 -25.48
C GLN A 415 9.07 -23.72 -24.16
N VAL A 416 8.25 -23.85 -23.12
CA VAL A 416 8.56 -23.34 -21.78
C VAL A 416 8.60 -24.48 -20.77
N ASN A 417 9.61 -24.48 -19.90
CA ASN A 417 9.70 -25.37 -18.75
C ASN A 417 9.39 -24.58 -17.47
N VAL A 418 8.30 -24.91 -16.79
CA VAL A 418 7.96 -24.29 -15.51
C VAL A 418 8.72 -24.97 -14.38
N VAL A 419 9.43 -24.19 -13.57
CA VAL A 419 10.23 -24.66 -12.42
C VAL A 419 9.84 -23.88 -11.18
N THR A 420 9.36 -24.57 -10.15
CA THR A 420 9.04 -23.97 -8.86
C THR A 420 10.19 -24.18 -7.88
N LEU A 421 10.57 -23.12 -7.15
CA LEU A 421 11.66 -23.09 -6.17
C LEU A 421 11.14 -22.57 -4.84
N ASP A 422 11.72 -23.00 -3.72
CA ASP A 422 11.52 -22.29 -2.47
C ASP A 422 12.01 -20.84 -2.62
N PHE A 423 11.38 -19.92 -1.87
CA PHE A 423 11.62 -18.49 -2.06
C PHE A 423 13.09 -18.07 -1.84
N PRO A 424 13.80 -18.55 -0.79
CA PRO A 424 15.22 -18.26 -0.63
C PRO A 424 16.09 -18.73 -1.81
N SER A 425 15.84 -19.93 -2.36
CA SER A 425 16.55 -20.44 -3.53
C SER A 425 16.27 -19.62 -4.78
N LEU A 426 15.02 -19.17 -4.97
CA LEU A 426 14.67 -18.29 -6.08
C LEU A 426 15.43 -16.96 -5.99
N ILE A 427 15.42 -16.32 -4.81
CA ILE A 427 16.15 -15.07 -4.58
C ILE A 427 17.66 -15.26 -4.80
N ALA A 428 18.26 -16.34 -4.29
CA ALA A 428 19.68 -16.61 -4.51
C ALA A 428 20.02 -16.77 -6.02
N ARG A 429 19.15 -17.43 -6.79
CA ARG A 429 19.33 -17.51 -8.26
C ARG A 429 19.19 -16.14 -8.93
N MET A 430 18.26 -15.33 -8.49
CA MET A 430 18.01 -13.99 -9.03
C MET A 430 19.16 -13.02 -8.76
N THR A 431 19.68 -13.00 -7.52
CA THR A 431 20.58 -11.92 -7.06
C THR A 431 22.04 -12.33 -6.90
N GLN A 432 22.34 -13.63 -6.78
CA GLN A 432 23.70 -14.10 -6.49
C GLN A 432 24.31 -14.89 -7.64
N THR A 433 23.63 -15.93 -8.08
CA THR A 433 24.18 -16.85 -9.11
C THR A 433 23.76 -16.51 -10.52
N PHE A 434 22.66 -15.76 -10.69
CA PHE A 434 22.03 -15.45 -11.98
C PHE A 434 21.71 -16.70 -12.82
N ASP A 435 21.51 -17.86 -12.14
CA ASP A 435 21.19 -19.14 -12.78
C ASP A 435 19.69 -19.28 -13.03
N TYR A 436 19.18 -18.50 -13.97
CA TYR A 436 17.80 -18.53 -14.44
C TYR A 436 17.71 -17.99 -15.88
N GLU A 437 16.66 -18.33 -16.61
CA GLU A 437 16.38 -17.85 -17.96
C GLU A 437 15.27 -16.79 -17.94
N ALA A 438 14.15 -17.09 -17.30
CA ALA A 438 13.08 -16.13 -17.01
C ALA A 438 12.57 -16.34 -15.59
N ILE A 439 12.04 -15.25 -15.00
CA ILE A 439 11.39 -15.27 -13.68
C ILE A 439 9.96 -14.74 -13.81
N LEU A 440 9.03 -15.41 -13.15
CA LEU A 440 7.68 -14.91 -12.89
C LEU A 440 7.56 -14.59 -11.40
N LEU A 441 7.40 -13.31 -11.07
CA LEU A 441 7.31 -12.83 -9.69
C LEU A 441 6.46 -11.57 -9.61
N GLY A 442 5.89 -11.27 -8.44
CA GLY A 442 5.15 -10.04 -8.20
C GLY A 442 6.00 -8.98 -7.54
N LEU A 443 5.66 -7.74 -7.80
CA LEU A 443 6.12 -6.58 -7.04
C LEU A 443 4.98 -6.06 -6.18
N THR A 444 5.27 -5.80 -4.92
CA THR A 444 4.39 -5.09 -4.00
C THR A 444 4.90 -3.67 -3.86
N ASN A 445 4.16 -2.71 -4.39
CA ASN A 445 4.51 -1.30 -4.26
C ASN A 445 3.84 -0.73 -3.01
N VAL A 446 4.67 -0.37 -2.05
CA VAL A 446 4.21 0.27 -0.78
C VAL A 446 4.21 1.79 -0.88
N ASP A 447 4.97 2.38 -1.80
CA ASP A 447 5.06 3.81 -2.02
C ASP A 447 4.35 4.22 -3.32
N LEU A 448 3.72 5.38 -3.28
CA LEU A 448 3.12 6.00 -4.46
C LEU A 448 4.14 6.81 -5.28
N ASP A 449 5.24 7.25 -4.66
CA ASP A 449 6.23 8.10 -5.31
C ASP A 449 7.28 7.25 -6.05
N PRO A 450 7.64 7.59 -7.30
CA PRO A 450 8.64 6.85 -8.07
C PRO A 450 10.03 6.83 -7.44
N ASN A 451 10.30 7.67 -6.44
CA ASN A 451 11.56 7.59 -5.68
C ASN A 451 11.69 6.27 -4.91
N GLY A 452 10.59 5.67 -4.47
CA GLY A 452 10.59 4.34 -3.87
C GLY A 452 11.06 3.22 -4.81
N GLU A 453 11.06 3.49 -6.13
CA GLU A 453 11.46 2.53 -7.17
C GLU A 453 12.81 2.87 -7.83
N MET A 454 13.57 3.83 -7.29
CA MET A 454 14.87 4.24 -7.88
C MET A 454 15.82 3.04 -8.06
N ASN A 455 15.83 2.12 -7.09
CA ASN A 455 16.66 0.91 -7.13
C ASN A 455 16.23 -0.09 -8.22
N LEU A 456 14.99 -0.05 -8.67
CA LEU A 456 14.50 -0.87 -9.79
C LEU A 456 14.92 -0.29 -11.14
N TRP A 457 14.84 1.04 -11.27
CA TRP A 457 14.99 1.71 -12.56
C TRP A 457 16.43 2.13 -12.88
N LEU A 458 17.26 2.42 -11.88
CA LEU A 458 18.67 2.78 -12.14
C LEU A 458 19.49 1.55 -12.54
N SER A 459 20.15 1.62 -13.69
CA SER A 459 20.94 0.53 -14.25
C SER A 459 22.09 0.08 -13.34
N SER A 460 22.61 0.98 -12.50
CA SER A 460 23.67 0.70 -11.53
C SER A 460 23.21 0.02 -10.24
N SER A 461 21.89 -0.16 -10.08
CA SER A 461 21.32 -0.75 -8.86
C SER A 461 21.43 -2.27 -8.85
N ASP A 462 21.53 -2.85 -7.67
CA ASP A 462 21.47 -4.30 -7.41
C ASP A 462 20.08 -4.89 -7.65
N ASN A 463 19.01 -4.07 -7.56
CA ASN A 463 17.64 -4.48 -7.84
C ASN A 463 17.15 -4.16 -9.26
N HIS A 464 18.06 -3.84 -10.19
CA HIS A 464 17.75 -3.67 -11.62
C HIS A 464 17.56 -5.06 -12.28
N GLN A 465 16.43 -5.68 -12.04
CA GLN A 465 16.17 -7.13 -12.02
C GLN A 465 16.60 -7.90 -13.27
N TRP A 466 16.50 -7.31 -14.48
CA TRP A 466 16.88 -8.01 -15.72
C TRP A 466 18.39 -7.98 -15.99
N ASN A 467 19.11 -6.95 -15.54
CA ASN A 467 20.56 -6.78 -15.70
C ASN A 467 21.16 -5.87 -14.61
N PRO A 468 21.29 -6.32 -13.35
CA PRO A 468 21.70 -5.50 -12.21
C PRO A 468 23.18 -5.10 -12.24
N GLU A 469 23.54 -4.09 -11.43
CA GLU A 469 24.90 -3.66 -11.12
C GLU A 469 25.73 -3.23 -12.36
N GLN A 470 25.09 -2.63 -13.36
CA GLN A 470 25.82 -2.14 -14.53
C GLN A 470 26.75 -0.98 -14.13
N LYS A 471 28.03 -1.07 -14.48
CA LYS A 471 29.01 0.01 -14.25
C LYS A 471 28.67 1.27 -15.07
N THR A 472 28.15 1.05 -16.24
CA THR A 472 27.60 2.05 -17.15
C THR A 472 26.37 1.41 -17.82
N PRO A 473 25.31 2.17 -18.12
CA PRO A 473 24.16 1.63 -18.83
C PRO A 473 24.58 0.89 -20.10
N GLU A 474 24.16 -0.36 -20.26
CA GLU A 474 24.55 -1.18 -21.41
C GLU A 474 23.75 -0.82 -22.68
N THR A 475 22.64 -0.12 -22.52
CA THR A 475 21.79 0.32 -23.63
C THR A 475 21.49 1.82 -23.58
N PRO A 476 21.24 2.49 -24.74
CA PRO A 476 20.85 3.89 -24.77
C PRO A 476 19.55 4.19 -24.01
N TRP A 477 18.59 3.25 -24.01
CA TRP A 477 17.31 3.44 -23.33
C TRP A 477 17.45 3.33 -21.79
N GLU A 478 18.34 2.48 -21.27
CA GLU A 478 18.66 2.44 -19.83
C GLU A 478 19.36 3.74 -19.40
N ALA A 479 20.27 4.25 -20.23
CA ALA A 479 20.91 5.54 -19.96
C ALA A 479 19.89 6.70 -19.93
N GLU A 480 18.86 6.67 -20.79
CA GLU A 480 17.76 7.64 -20.77
C GLU A 480 16.91 7.49 -19.51
N ILE A 481 16.57 6.27 -19.10
CA ILE A 481 15.86 6.01 -17.83
C ILE A 481 16.65 6.54 -16.66
N ASP A 482 17.93 6.23 -16.56
CA ASP A 482 18.83 6.72 -15.50
C ASP A 482 18.80 8.25 -15.38
N LYS A 483 18.90 8.93 -16.53
CA LYS A 483 18.84 10.39 -16.60
C LYS A 483 17.49 10.93 -16.11
N LEU A 484 16.38 10.35 -16.59
CA LEU A 484 15.03 10.78 -16.26
C LEU A 484 14.70 10.51 -14.78
N MET A 485 15.12 9.36 -14.24
CA MET A 485 14.92 9.02 -12.83
C MET A 485 15.69 9.96 -11.91
N ARG A 486 16.94 10.29 -12.25
CA ARG A 486 17.71 11.30 -11.48
C ARG A 486 17.10 12.70 -11.60
N ALA A 487 16.61 13.08 -12.78
CA ALA A 487 15.97 14.39 -13.00
C ALA A 487 14.67 14.51 -12.20
N GLN A 488 13.82 13.47 -12.20
CA GLN A 488 12.57 13.50 -11.41
C GLN A 488 12.88 13.53 -9.90
N ALA A 489 13.87 12.76 -9.42
CA ALA A 489 14.24 12.71 -8.00
C ALA A 489 14.80 14.03 -7.46
N SER A 490 15.41 14.85 -8.32
CA SER A 490 16.01 16.13 -7.96
C SER A 490 15.11 17.34 -8.19
N SER A 491 13.85 17.16 -8.63
CA SER A 491 12.92 18.24 -8.90
C SER A 491 11.88 18.38 -7.79
N ALA A 492 11.64 19.60 -7.31
CA ALA A 492 10.50 19.91 -6.45
C ALA A 492 9.18 20.14 -7.23
N ASP A 493 9.25 20.30 -8.56
CA ASP A 493 8.10 20.56 -9.41
C ASP A 493 7.41 19.24 -9.78
N ALA A 494 6.25 19.00 -9.22
CA ALA A 494 5.47 17.77 -9.43
C ALA A 494 5.10 17.52 -10.90
N ALA A 495 4.86 18.57 -11.70
CA ALA A 495 4.52 18.43 -13.12
C ALA A 495 5.73 17.97 -13.92
N LYS A 496 6.91 18.55 -13.68
CA LYS A 496 8.16 18.12 -14.33
C LYS A 496 8.56 16.70 -13.93
N ARG A 497 8.35 16.36 -12.66
CA ARG A 497 8.56 14.98 -12.18
C ARG A 497 7.65 14.00 -12.92
N LYS A 498 6.36 14.35 -13.03
CA LYS A 498 5.36 13.53 -13.73
C LYS A 498 5.75 13.35 -15.20
N GLU A 499 6.13 14.41 -15.90
CA GLU A 499 6.59 14.37 -17.30
C GLU A 499 7.78 13.44 -17.48
N ALA A 500 8.80 13.57 -16.62
CA ALA A 500 9.98 12.70 -16.66
C ALA A 500 9.63 11.24 -16.40
N PHE A 501 8.79 10.96 -15.41
CA PHE A 501 8.42 9.58 -15.09
C PHE A 501 7.41 8.98 -16.08
N ASP A 502 6.56 9.79 -16.71
CA ASP A 502 5.73 9.34 -17.83
C ASP A 502 6.59 8.85 -19.00
N ARG A 503 7.69 9.56 -19.29
CA ARG A 503 8.64 9.12 -20.31
C ARG A 503 9.37 7.84 -19.93
N VAL A 504 9.72 7.64 -18.65
CA VAL A 504 10.25 6.35 -18.16
C VAL A 504 9.24 5.23 -18.43
N GLN A 505 7.96 5.42 -18.09
CA GLN A 505 6.92 4.43 -18.33
C GLN A 505 6.76 4.11 -19.82
N GLU A 506 6.86 5.11 -20.70
CA GLU A 506 6.82 4.92 -22.18
C GLU A 506 8.00 4.07 -22.65
N ILE A 507 9.23 4.39 -22.21
CA ILE A 507 10.44 3.63 -22.57
C ILE A 507 10.30 2.17 -22.09
N VAL A 508 9.88 1.97 -20.86
CA VAL A 508 9.68 0.61 -20.29
C VAL A 508 8.62 -0.16 -21.07
N TYR A 509 7.54 0.50 -21.46
CA TYR A 509 6.50 -0.10 -22.31
C TYR A 509 7.05 -0.49 -23.70
N GLU A 510 7.82 0.41 -24.33
CA GLU A 510 8.41 0.20 -25.67
C GLU A 510 9.47 -0.92 -25.64
N GLN A 511 10.34 -0.93 -24.65
CA GLN A 511 11.49 -1.85 -24.56
C GLN A 511 11.14 -3.20 -23.93
N ALA A 512 10.04 -3.27 -23.18
CA ALA A 512 9.54 -4.45 -22.50
C ALA A 512 10.61 -5.24 -21.69
N PRO A 513 11.44 -4.57 -20.84
CA PRO A 513 12.35 -5.31 -19.96
C PRO A 513 11.56 -6.17 -18.97
N PHE A 514 10.38 -5.71 -18.58
CA PHE A 514 9.34 -6.49 -17.91
C PHE A 514 8.18 -6.78 -18.85
N ILE A 515 7.65 -7.96 -18.77
CA ILE A 515 6.37 -8.35 -19.33
C ILE A 515 5.36 -8.24 -18.19
N PHE A 516 4.68 -7.09 -18.10
CA PHE A 516 3.63 -6.85 -17.12
C PHE A 516 2.41 -7.73 -17.42
N LEU A 517 1.91 -8.44 -16.42
CA LEU A 517 0.84 -9.41 -16.58
C LEU A 517 -0.48 -8.86 -16.06
N ILE A 518 -0.58 -8.69 -14.75
CA ILE A 518 -1.81 -8.23 -14.10
C ILE A 518 -1.53 -7.31 -12.91
N ASN A 519 -2.51 -6.46 -12.59
CA ASN A 519 -2.64 -5.81 -11.28
C ASN A 519 -3.78 -6.50 -10.51
N LYS A 520 -3.47 -7.03 -9.33
CA LYS A 520 -4.45 -7.70 -8.46
C LYS A 520 -5.37 -6.67 -7.80
N ASN A 521 -6.62 -7.03 -7.58
CA ASN A 521 -7.52 -6.21 -6.78
C ASN A 521 -7.19 -6.31 -5.28
N ALA A 522 -7.45 -5.23 -4.55
CA ALA A 522 -7.40 -5.21 -3.09
C ALA A 522 -8.69 -5.83 -2.55
N LEU A 523 -8.63 -7.11 -2.22
CA LEU A 523 -9.74 -7.87 -1.68
C LEU A 523 -9.63 -7.99 -0.17
N SER A 524 -10.73 -7.82 0.53
CA SER A 524 -10.77 -7.89 2.00
C SER A 524 -12.12 -8.39 2.51
N ALA A 525 -12.16 -8.76 3.80
CA ALA A 525 -13.40 -9.09 4.47
C ALA A 525 -13.56 -8.29 5.77
N VAL A 526 -14.79 -7.87 6.03
CA VAL A 526 -15.18 -7.07 7.20
C VAL A 526 -16.44 -7.68 7.83
N SER A 527 -16.36 -7.99 9.11
CA SER A 527 -17.50 -8.47 9.91
C SER A 527 -18.59 -7.40 9.99
N PRO A 528 -19.89 -7.78 9.97
CA PRO A 528 -20.99 -6.85 10.21
C PRO A 528 -20.93 -6.16 11.59
N ALA A 529 -20.20 -6.74 12.55
CA ALA A 529 -19.98 -6.16 13.86
C ALA A 529 -19.04 -4.93 13.83
N VAL A 530 -18.28 -4.73 12.75
CA VAL A 530 -17.38 -3.59 12.59
C VAL A 530 -18.08 -2.48 11.83
N HIS A 531 -18.16 -1.31 12.45
CA HIS A 531 -18.75 -0.12 11.84
C HIS A 531 -17.68 0.92 11.51
N GLY A 532 -17.90 1.67 10.44
CA GLY A 532 -16.95 2.71 9.97
C GLY A 532 -15.77 2.18 9.17
N ALA A 533 -15.69 0.89 8.86
CA ALA A 533 -14.66 0.36 7.99
C ALA A 533 -14.91 0.73 6.53
N HIS A 534 -13.90 1.33 5.92
CA HIS A 534 -13.87 1.71 4.50
C HIS A 534 -12.62 1.13 3.85
N PRO A 535 -12.62 -0.17 3.49
CA PRO A 535 -11.47 -0.79 2.85
C PRO A 535 -11.04 -0.06 1.58
N VAL A 536 -9.73 0.09 1.43
CA VAL A 536 -9.09 0.85 0.36
C VAL A 536 -7.99 0.03 -0.31
N ILE A 537 -7.45 0.54 -1.40
CA ILE A 537 -6.39 -0.13 -2.16
C ILE A 537 -5.00 -0.03 -1.52
N LEU A 538 -4.78 0.98 -0.69
CA LEU A 538 -3.48 1.21 -0.04
C LEU A 538 -3.41 0.50 1.31
N HIS A 539 -2.25 -0.05 1.63
CA HIS A 539 -1.98 -0.65 2.94
C HIS A 539 -1.94 0.41 4.07
N PRO A 540 -2.49 0.09 5.25
CA PRO A 540 -3.33 -1.06 5.60
C PRO A 540 -4.77 -0.90 5.08
N GLN A 541 -5.24 -1.88 4.33
CA GLN A 541 -6.47 -1.75 3.53
C GLN A 541 -7.74 -1.60 4.38
N THR A 542 -7.88 -2.37 5.46
CA THR A 542 -9.12 -2.48 6.26
C THR A 542 -9.12 -1.65 7.53
N PHE A 543 -7.94 -1.35 8.09
CA PHE A 543 -7.81 -0.66 9.38
C PHE A 543 -7.03 0.67 9.29
N TRP A 544 -6.91 1.25 8.09
CA TRP A 544 -6.24 2.54 7.90
C TRP A 544 -6.87 3.67 8.72
N ASN A 545 -8.16 3.57 8.99
CA ASN A 545 -8.94 4.50 9.83
C ASN A 545 -9.34 3.89 11.18
N ALA A 546 -8.48 3.03 11.76
CA ALA A 546 -8.75 2.28 12.99
C ALA A 546 -9.19 3.16 14.17
N GLU A 547 -8.73 4.42 14.21
CA GLU A 547 -9.15 5.37 15.24
C GLU A 547 -10.65 5.70 15.22
N GLN A 548 -11.33 5.49 14.08
CA GLN A 548 -12.75 5.79 13.87
C GLN A 548 -13.63 4.53 13.83
N LEU A 549 -13.03 3.35 13.93
CA LEU A 549 -13.79 2.10 13.94
C LEU A 549 -14.46 1.86 15.28
N THR A 550 -15.62 1.23 15.24
CA THR A 550 -16.25 0.63 16.42
C THR A 550 -16.53 -0.84 16.15
N ALA A 551 -16.39 -1.68 17.17
CA ALA A 551 -16.75 -3.09 17.11
C ALA A 551 -17.79 -3.38 18.19
N GLY A 552 -18.97 -3.81 17.76
CA GLY A 552 -20.09 -4.19 18.65
C GLY A 552 -20.44 -5.65 18.43
N LYS A 553 -20.70 -6.37 19.54
CA LYS A 553 -21.30 -7.71 19.48
C LYS A 553 -22.80 -7.62 19.28
#